data_9930013f3bf46216e953e1a19cccca9f
#
_entry.id   9930013f3bf46216e953e1a19cccca9f
#
_cell.length_a   1.000
_cell.length_b   1.000
_cell.length_c   1.000
_cell.angle_alpha   90.00
_cell.angle_beta   90.00
_cell.angle_gamma   90.00
#
_symmetry.space_group_name_H-M   'P 1'
#
loop_
_entity.id
_entity.type
_entity.pdbx_description
1 polymer ?
#
loop_
_entity_poly.entity_id
_entity_poly.type
_entity_poly.pdbx_seq_one_letter_code
_entity_poly.pdbx_strand_id
1 'polypeptide(L)'
;MAPLLFLKDIQIRFGDTRLLDGAELSIGEGDRLCLVGRNGSGKSTLLKIAAGMIEADSGERFAQPGATIRYLPQEPNLAGYVTTRAYVEAGLLAGDDPNRAFYLLGHLGLTGSERPENLSGGEARRAALARVLAPRPDILLLDEPTNHLDLPAIEWLESELKSMAGALVLISHDRRFLENLSRAVVWLDRGRTRRLDQGFAAYETWRDRLLEEEESARHKRDRAIANELEWLTHGRSARRKRNQGRLARLNALRKDRREELKSLGTVKMEALEAGSAGTKVIDAKGVSKSFGDKPVIRNFTLRVHRGDRVGIVGPNGAGKTTLLKLLTGELKPDAGNVKLGTGLEMAKLDQNRARLHPEDSLANALTGGGGDTVHVGGKPRHVVSYMQEFLFTPAQARTPVKVLSGGERARLLLAKLFALPSNLLVLDEPTNDLDLETLDLLEEVVGDYPGTVLVVSHDRDFLDRVASMTVMAEGDGRFAVYAGGYSDMVAQRGEGVRKTAAKPAEKKKVGPAKARPASSAKLSFTDRHALKTLPDRIAALNREIAALQTELSDPGLYAGDPAKFAALSDRLNEKSAARDADEELWLALEMKREALEG
;
A
#
# COMPACT_ATOMS: atom_id res chain seq x y z
N MET A 1 21.32 -23.64 -8.09
CA MET A 1 22.49 -22.74 -8.05
C MET A 1 22.87 -22.51 -6.60
N ALA A 2 24.17 -22.35 -6.28
CA ALA A 2 24.57 -22.00 -4.92
C ALA A 2 24.05 -20.59 -4.58
N PRO A 3 23.53 -20.34 -3.38
CA PRO A 3 23.07 -19.02 -3.00
C PRO A 3 24.26 -18.05 -2.87
N LEU A 4 24.05 -16.78 -3.29
CA LEU A 4 25.00 -15.69 -3.06
C LEU A 4 25.08 -15.32 -1.58
N LEU A 5 23.95 -15.41 -0.88
CA LEU A 5 23.85 -15.18 0.55
C LEU A 5 22.78 -16.10 1.15
N PHE A 6 23.09 -16.70 2.30
CA PHE A 6 22.05 -17.32 3.10
C PHE A 6 22.20 -17.01 4.60
N LEU A 7 21.04 -16.97 5.25
CA LEU A 7 20.87 -16.92 6.69
C LEU A 7 20.13 -18.19 7.11
N LYS A 8 20.61 -18.87 8.14
CA LYS A 8 20.01 -20.11 8.63
C LYS A 8 19.89 -20.06 10.16
N ASP A 9 18.69 -20.38 10.65
CA ASP A 9 18.37 -20.45 12.08
C ASP A 9 18.80 -19.19 12.87
N ILE A 10 18.56 -18.02 12.31
CA ILE A 10 18.97 -16.75 12.92
C ILE A 10 18.10 -16.45 14.12
N GLN A 11 18.76 -16.21 15.26
CA GLN A 11 18.11 -15.79 16.50
C GLN A 11 18.73 -14.47 16.97
N ILE A 12 17.89 -13.55 17.41
CA ILE A 12 18.31 -12.28 18.02
C ILE A 12 17.28 -11.82 19.05
N ARG A 13 17.78 -11.27 20.15
CA ARG A 13 16.96 -10.73 21.24
C ARG A 13 17.32 -9.27 21.50
N PHE A 14 16.31 -8.50 21.90
CA PHE A 14 16.49 -7.15 22.45
C PHE A 14 15.87 -7.12 23.83
N GLY A 15 16.74 -7.13 24.86
CA GLY A 15 16.32 -7.33 26.24
C GLY A 15 15.64 -8.70 26.41
N ASP A 16 14.44 -8.71 26.99
CA ASP A 16 13.67 -9.95 27.20
C ASP A 16 12.86 -10.40 25.97
N THR A 17 12.81 -9.58 24.91
CA THR A 17 12.00 -9.87 23.73
C THR A 17 12.83 -10.58 22.67
N ARG A 18 12.41 -11.79 22.27
CA ARG A 18 12.94 -12.47 21.08
C ARG A 18 12.34 -11.82 19.85
N LEU A 19 13.20 -11.21 19.04
CA LEU A 19 12.78 -10.58 17.80
C LEU A 19 12.80 -11.57 16.62
N LEU A 20 13.87 -12.36 16.51
CA LEU A 20 13.98 -13.46 15.54
C LEU A 20 14.20 -14.76 16.32
N ASP A 21 13.56 -15.85 15.88
CA ASP A 21 13.57 -17.16 16.53
C ASP A 21 13.59 -18.29 15.48
N GLY A 22 14.73 -18.42 14.77
CA GLY A 22 14.90 -19.36 13.68
C GLY A 22 14.51 -18.78 12.31
N ALA A 23 14.85 -17.51 12.07
CA ALA A 23 14.62 -16.88 10.78
C ALA A 23 15.62 -17.36 9.72
N GLU A 24 15.12 -17.60 8.51
CA GLU A 24 15.91 -18.06 7.36
C GLU A 24 15.72 -17.11 6.18
N LEU A 25 16.79 -16.87 5.41
CA LEU A 25 16.75 -16.10 4.16
C LEU A 25 17.79 -16.65 3.21
N SER A 26 17.40 -16.98 1.99
CA SER A 26 18.30 -17.43 0.94
C SER A 26 18.13 -16.56 -0.30
N ILE A 27 19.24 -16.05 -0.83
CA ILE A 27 19.30 -15.13 -1.96
C ILE A 27 20.23 -15.73 -3.01
N GLY A 28 19.67 -16.08 -4.18
CA GLY A 28 20.40 -16.54 -5.36
C GLY A 28 20.70 -15.39 -6.32
N GLU A 29 21.44 -15.70 -7.38
CA GLU A 29 21.74 -14.74 -8.45
C GLU A 29 20.46 -14.32 -9.19
N GLY A 30 20.26 -13.02 -9.34
CA GLY A 30 19.07 -12.45 -10.00
C GLY A 30 17.75 -12.63 -9.26
N ASP A 31 17.77 -13.14 -8.01
CA ASP A 31 16.55 -13.26 -7.19
C ASP A 31 15.86 -11.90 -6.98
N ARG A 32 14.53 -11.93 -6.99
CA ARG A 32 13.65 -10.79 -6.76
C ARG A 32 12.72 -11.11 -5.59
N LEU A 33 13.18 -10.79 -4.38
CA LEU A 33 12.47 -11.13 -3.14
C LEU A 33 11.81 -9.90 -2.55
N CYS A 34 10.59 -10.04 -2.03
CA CYS A 34 10.04 -9.08 -1.08
C CYS A 34 9.97 -9.71 0.32
N LEU A 35 10.42 -8.97 1.32
CA LEU A 35 10.34 -9.33 2.73
C LEU A 35 9.17 -8.58 3.36
N VAL A 36 8.12 -9.31 3.72
CA VAL A 36 6.88 -8.77 4.28
C VAL A 36 6.67 -9.22 5.71
N GLY A 37 5.89 -8.48 6.46
CA GLY A 37 5.57 -8.76 7.86
C GLY A 37 5.21 -7.46 8.60
N ARG A 38 4.68 -7.59 9.80
CA ARG A 38 4.22 -6.46 10.63
C ARG A 38 5.35 -5.50 10.98
N ASN A 39 5.00 -4.25 11.27
CA ASN A 39 5.97 -3.32 11.84
C ASN A 39 6.47 -3.83 13.20
N GLY A 40 7.80 -3.74 13.38
CA GLY A 40 8.46 -4.28 14.58
C GLY A 40 8.69 -5.81 14.56
N SER A 41 8.35 -6.54 13.49
CA SER A 41 8.60 -7.99 13.39
C SER A 41 10.07 -8.37 13.21
N GLY A 42 10.96 -7.41 12.91
CA GLY A 42 12.38 -7.66 12.71
C GLY A 42 12.85 -7.67 11.25
N LYS A 43 12.03 -7.20 10.29
CA LYS A 43 12.38 -7.14 8.85
C LYS A 43 13.70 -6.41 8.62
N SER A 44 13.80 -5.17 9.09
CA SER A 44 15.01 -4.34 8.97
C SER A 44 16.22 -4.95 9.68
N THR A 45 15.99 -5.62 10.81
CA THR A 45 17.04 -6.33 11.55
C THR A 45 17.55 -7.52 10.74
N LEU A 46 16.66 -8.30 10.14
CA LEU A 46 17.04 -9.43 9.27
C LEU A 46 17.86 -8.94 8.06
N LEU A 47 17.47 -7.83 7.42
CA LEU A 47 18.25 -7.24 6.32
C LEU A 47 19.62 -6.69 6.80
N LYS A 48 19.69 -6.10 7.98
CA LYS A 48 20.98 -5.65 8.56
C LYS A 48 21.91 -6.82 8.87
N ILE A 49 21.37 -7.95 9.34
CA ILE A 49 22.13 -9.19 9.51
C ILE A 49 22.59 -9.70 8.15
N ALA A 50 21.71 -9.73 7.13
CA ALA A 50 22.07 -10.10 5.76
C ALA A 50 23.19 -9.21 5.20
N ALA A 51 23.13 -7.89 5.46
CA ALA A 51 24.17 -6.95 5.08
C ALA A 51 25.48 -7.09 5.88
N GLY A 52 25.49 -7.86 6.98
CA GLY A 52 26.65 -7.99 7.88
C GLY A 52 26.87 -6.78 8.78
N MET A 53 25.86 -5.97 9.02
CA MET A 53 25.92 -4.78 9.88
C MET A 53 25.60 -5.09 11.35
N ILE A 54 24.91 -6.18 11.60
CA ILE A 54 24.54 -6.68 12.93
C ILE A 54 24.89 -8.16 12.98
N GLU A 55 25.49 -8.59 14.07
CA GLU A 55 25.71 -10.01 14.37
C GLU A 55 24.46 -10.58 15.07
N ALA A 56 24.07 -11.80 14.70
CA ALA A 56 23.00 -12.53 15.38
C ALA A 56 23.52 -13.18 16.66
N ASP A 57 22.63 -13.39 17.65
CA ASP A 57 22.98 -14.10 18.88
C ASP A 57 23.35 -15.57 18.60
N SER A 58 22.67 -16.17 17.60
CA SER A 58 22.94 -17.52 17.08
C SER A 58 22.43 -17.68 15.65
N GLY A 59 22.87 -18.75 14.99
CA GLY A 59 22.57 -19.03 13.61
C GLY A 59 23.79 -18.88 12.70
N GLU A 60 23.59 -19.09 11.42
CA GLU A 60 24.67 -19.06 10.43
C GLU A 60 24.38 -18.03 9.35
N ARG A 61 25.35 -17.16 9.06
CA ARG A 61 25.35 -16.24 7.93
C ARG A 61 26.47 -16.61 6.98
N PHE A 62 26.14 -16.92 5.75
CA PHE A 62 27.09 -17.12 4.66
C PHE A 62 26.88 -16.05 3.61
N ALA A 63 27.96 -15.47 3.12
CA ALA A 63 27.98 -14.64 1.92
C ALA A 63 29.10 -15.14 1.02
N GLN A 64 28.81 -15.30 -0.27
CA GLN A 64 29.79 -15.74 -1.25
C GLN A 64 30.97 -14.77 -1.27
N PRO A 65 32.24 -15.26 -1.16
CA PRO A 65 33.41 -14.42 -1.23
C PRO A 65 33.43 -13.60 -2.53
N GLY A 66 33.62 -12.29 -2.40
CA GLY A 66 33.64 -11.34 -3.54
C GLY A 66 32.28 -10.78 -3.95
N ALA A 67 31.16 -11.32 -3.48
CA ALA A 67 29.85 -10.75 -3.76
C ALA A 67 29.68 -9.36 -3.09
N THR A 68 29.27 -8.39 -3.88
CA THR A 68 29.03 -7.03 -3.42
C THR A 68 27.59 -6.89 -2.89
N ILE A 69 27.48 -6.52 -1.61
CA ILE A 69 26.19 -6.31 -0.94
C ILE A 69 26.04 -4.84 -0.61
N ARG A 70 24.89 -4.25 -0.97
CA ARG A 70 24.52 -2.87 -0.59
C ARG A 70 23.19 -2.86 0.14
N TYR A 71 23.13 -2.09 1.22
CA TYR A 71 21.95 -1.91 2.05
C TYR A 71 21.56 -0.44 2.11
N LEU A 72 20.28 -0.13 1.87
CA LEU A 72 19.72 1.21 2.06
C LEU A 72 19.23 1.35 3.50
N PRO A 73 19.88 2.21 4.34
CA PRO A 73 19.44 2.43 5.71
C PRO A 73 18.19 3.32 5.76
N GLN A 74 17.34 3.12 6.78
CA GLN A 74 16.18 3.99 7.03
C GLN A 74 16.60 5.44 7.32
N GLU A 75 17.65 5.62 8.12
CA GLU A 75 18.23 6.93 8.45
C GLU A 75 19.66 6.98 7.91
N PRO A 76 19.86 7.65 6.76
CA PRO A 76 21.20 7.78 6.19
C PRO A 76 22.05 8.80 6.94
N ASN A 77 23.31 8.48 7.14
CA ASN A 77 24.29 9.42 7.69
C ASN A 77 25.13 10.02 6.57
N LEU A 78 24.97 11.32 6.33
CA LEU A 78 25.71 12.09 5.33
C LEU A 78 26.80 12.96 5.98
N ALA A 79 27.03 12.85 7.28
CA ALA A 79 28.05 13.62 7.98
C ALA A 79 29.45 13.36 7.37
N GLY A 80 30.27 14.42 7.26
CA GLY A 80 31.63 14.34 6.72
C GLY A 80 31.74 14.50 5.19
N TYR A 81 30.64 14.62 4.47
CA TYR A 81 30.64 14.91 3.02
C TYR A 81 30.32 16.38 2.76
N VAL A 82 31.00 16.96 1.74
CA VAL A 82 30.83 18.39 1.40
C VAL A 82 29.56 18.61 0.57
N THR A 83 29.21 17.65 -0.29
CA THR A 83 28.06 17.72 -1.20
C THR A 83 27.37 16.36 -1.29
N THR A 84 26.11 16.36 -1.72
CA THR A 84 25.35 15.13 -2.03
C THR A 84 26.03 14.31 -3.11
N ARG A 85 26.65 14.95 -4.12
CA ARG A 85 27.44 14.27 -5.14
C ARG A 85 28.62 13.52 -4.55
N ALA A 86 29.44 14.18 -3.70
CA ALA A 86 30.59 13.54 -3.05
C ALA A 86 30.15 12.34 -2.18
N TYR A 87 28.99 12.45 -1.53
CA TYR A 87 28.40 11.34 -0.76
C TYR A 87 28.06 10.13 -1.65
N VAL A 88 27.45 10.36 -2.82
CA VAL A 88 27.08 9.27 -3.74
C VAL A 88 28.32 8.67 -4.40
N GLU A 89 29.25 9.49 -4.87
CA GLU A 89 30.50 9.05 -5.51
C GLU A 89 31.36 8.19 -4.56
N ALA A 90 31.35 8.49 -3.26
CA ALA A 90 32.02 7.67 -2.25
C ALA A 90 31.41 6.25 -2.08
N GLY A 91 30.27 5.98 -2.68
CA GLY A 91 29.66 4.64 -2.77
C GLY A 91 30.15 3.81 -3.95
N LEU A 92 30.79 4.42 -4.95
CA LEU A 92 31.29 3.77 -6.14
C LEU A 92 32.48 2.87 -5.85
N LEU A 93 32.60 1.81 -6.62
CA LEU A 93 33.78 0.92 -6.61
C LEU A 93 34.81 1.37 -7.66
N ALA A 94 36.04 0.87 -7.55
CA ALA A 94 37.06 1.12 -8.54
C ALA A 94 36.62 0.56 -9.91
N GLY A 95 36.48 1.47 -10.89
CA GLY A 95 36.02 1.13 -12.24
C GLY A 95 34.57 1.50 -12.55
N ASP A 96 33.79 1.93 -11.55
CA ASP A 96 32.42 2.42 -11.78
C ASP A 96 32.43 3.78 -12.51
N ASP A 97 31.36 4.06 -13.28
CA ASP A 97 31.19 5.34 -13.99
C ASP A 97 30.71 6.45 -13.04
N PRO A 98 31.51 7.50 -12.79
CA PRO A 98 31.11 8.62 -11.94
C PRO A 98 29.86 9.38 -12.47
N ASN A 99 29.59 9.35 -13.78
CA ASN A 99 28.42 10.02 -14.36
C ASN A 99 27.12 9.36 -13.90
N ARG A 100 27.17 8.08 -13.52
CA ARG A 100 26.00 7.39 -12.97
C ARG A 100 25.50 8.02 -11.67
N ALA A 101 26.40 8.50 -10.80
CA ALA A 101 26.01 9.23 -9.59
C ALA A 101 25.21 10.49 -9.94
N PHE A 102 25.66 11.25 -10.92
CA PHE A 102 24.96 12.47 -11.36
C PHE A 102 23.60 12.14 -12.01
N TYR A 103 23.54 11.10 -12.86
CA TYR A 103 22.31 10.61 -13.47
C TYR A 103 21.25 10.25 -12.41
N LEU A 104 21.64 9.45 -11.41
CA LEU A 104 20.74 9.00 -10.34
C LEU A 104 20.24 10.17 -9.48
N LEU A 105 21.13 11.09 -9.10
CA LEU A 105 20.77 12.30 -8.35
C LEU A 105 19.74 13.13 -9.12
N GLY A 106 19.95 13.35 -10.41
CA GLY A 106 19.05 14.11 -11.26
C GLY A 106 17.63 13.52 -11.31
N HIS A 107 17.51 12.20 -11.48
CA HIS A 107 16.22 11.51 -11.48
C HIS A 107 15.53 11.54 -10.12
N LEU A 108 16.30 11.54 -9.04
CA LEU A 108 15.78 11.67 -7.67
C LEU A 108 15.54 13.13 -7.25
N GLY A 109 15.69 14.08 -8.16
CA GLY A 109 15.38 15.49 -7.94
C GLY A 109 16.41 16.24 -7.11
N LEU A 110 17.69 15.79 -7.14
CA LEU A 110 18.82 16.42 -6.50
C LEU A 110 19.81 16.93 -7.58
N THR A 111 20.46 18.08 -7.32
CA THR A 111 21.43 18.67 -8.25
C THR A 111 22.84 18.13 -8.04
N GLY A 112 23.10 17.53 -6.87
CA GLY A 112 24.40 17.05 -6.45
C GLY A 112 25.24 18.10 -5.73
N SER A 113 24.83 19.37 -5.75
CA SER A 113 25.54 20.48 -5.10
C SER A 113 25.03 20.83 -3.70
N GLU A 114 23.95 20.17 -3.27
CA GLU A 114 23.36 20.41 -1.96
C GLU A 114 24.34 20.03 -0.84
N ARG A 115 24.38 20.85 0.21
CA ARG A 115 25.12 20.54 1.42
C ARG A 115 24.31 19.60 2.31
N PRO A 116 24.90 18.51 2.83
CA PRO A 116 24.21 17.55 3.68
C PRO A 116 23.48 18.17 4.88
N GLU A 117 24.02 19.24 5.45
CA GLU A 117 23.48 19.95 6.63
C GLU A 117 22.13 20.63 6.34
N ASN A 118 21.86 20.96 5.08
CA ASN A 118 20.65 21.68 4.65
C ASN A 118 19.58 20.77 4.05
N LEU A 119 19.82 19.45 4.00
CA LEU A 119 18.89 18.50 3.42
C LEU A 119 17.72 18.20 4.37
N SER A 120 16.52 18.16 3.82
CA SER A 120 15.40 17.50 4.47
C SER A 120 15.65 15.99 4.59
N GLY A 121 14.99 15.33 5.54
CA GLY A 121 15.11 13.86 5.69
C GLY A 121 14.79 13.10 4.40
N GLY A 122 13.81 13.58 3.61
CA GLY A 122 13.49 13.00 2.32
C GLY A 122 14.59 13.18 1.27
N GLU A 123 15.29 14.34 1.24
CA GLU A 123 16.42 14.56 0.34
C GLU A 123 17.63 13.71 0.72
N ALA A 124 17.93 13.63 2.01
CA ALA A 124 19.00 12.76 2.53
C ALA A 124 18.76 11.29 2.12
N ARG A 125 17.51 10.83 2.22
CA ARG A 125 17.13 9.46 1.83
C ARG A 125 17.25 9.23 0.33
N ARG A 126 16.86 10.19 -0.50
CA ARG A 126 17.07 10.14 -1.96
C ARG A 126 18.54 10.08 -2.34
N ALA A 127 19.40 10.84 -1.66
CA ALA A 127 20.85 10.77 -1.85
C ALA A 127 21.41 9.38 -1.45
N ALA A 128 20.92 8.80 -0.35
CA ALA A 128 21.33 7.45 0.08
C ALA A 128 20.87 6.38 -0.92
N LEU A 129 19.68 6.50 -1.47
CA LEU A 129 19.20 5.62 -2.54
C LEU A 129 20.10 5.71 -3.78
N ALA A 130 20.47 6.91 -4.22
CA ALA A 130 21.44 7.08 -5.29
C ALA A 130 22.78 6.39 -5.00
N ARG A 131 23.29 6.51 -3.76
CA ARG A 131 24.55 5.91 -3.33
C ARG A 131 24.56 4.39 -3.42
N VAL A 132 23.46 3.71 -3.06
CA VAL A 132 23.38 2.24 -3.09
C VAL A 132 23.11 1.69 -4.48
N LEU A 133 22.46 2.47 -5.36
CA LEU A 133 22.17 2.12 -6.75
C LEU A 133 23.37 2.36 -7.69
N ALA A 134 24.25 3.30 -7.36
CA ALA A 134 25.36 3.70 -8.22
C ALA A 134 26.31 2.55 -8.59
N PRO A 135 26.76 1.69 -7.65
CA PRO A 135 27.74 0.64 -7.92
C PRO A 135 27.19 -0.64 -8.58
N ARG A 136 25.87 -0.74 -8.88
CA ARG A 136 25.24 -1.97 -9.41
C ARG A 136 25.67 -3.24 -8.68
N PRO A 137 25.33 -3.40 -7.39
CA PRO A 137 25.81 -4.52 -6.59
C PRO A 137 25.23 -5.87 -7.04
N ASP A 138 25.87 -6.98 -6.64
CA ASP A 138 25.35 -8.33 -6.84
C ASP A 138 24.08 -8.58 -6.00
N ILE A 139 24.02 -8.00 -4.79
CA ILE A 139 22.86 -8.04 -3.90
C ILE A 139 22.52 -6.63 -3.43
N LEU A 140 21.31 -6.20 -3.74
CA LEU A 140 20.74 -4.92 -3.28
C LEU A 140 19.64 -5.17 -2.26
N LEU A 141 19.80 -4.65 -1.05
CA LEU A 141 18.87 -4.73 0.06
C LEU A 141 18.25 -3.35 0.29
N LEU A 142 16.96 -3.21 0.02
CA LEU A 142 16.24 -1.94 0.13
C LEU A 142 15.19 -2.00 1.24
N ASP A 143 15.32 -1.11 2.22
CA ASP A 143 14.40 -0.99 3.35
C ASP A 143 13.54 0.27 3.18
N GLU A 144 12.28 0.09 2.79
CA GLU A 144 11.28 1.12 2.50
C GLU A 144 11.77 2.19 1.49
N PRO A 145 12.23 1.80 0.29
CA PRO A 145 12.81 2.75 -0.67
C PRO A 145 11.81 3.76 -1.23
N THR A 146 10.52 3.47 -1.17
CA THR A 146 9.43 4.32 -1.70
C THR A 146 9.03 5.44 -0.76
N ASN A 147 9.36 5.36 0.54
CA ASN A 147 9.02 6.39 1.52
C ASN A 147 9.65 7.73 1.15
N HIS A 148 8.84 8.80 1.20
CA HIS A 148 9.21 10.18 0.84
C HIS A 148 9.55 10.38 -0.66
N LEU A 149 9.34 9.40 -1.52
CA LEU A 149 9.38 9.57 -2.97
C LEU A 149 8.01 10.03 -3.48
N ASP A 150 8.04 10.89 -4.49
CA ASP A 150 6.85 11.20 -5.25
C ASP A 150 6.60 10.14 -6.34
N LEU A 151 5.38 10.07 -6.85
CA LEU A 151 5.00 9.08 -7.85
C LEU A 151 5.94 9.01 -9.07
N PRO A 152 6.39 10.15 -9.67
CA PRO A 152 7.38 10.09 -10.75
C PRO A 152 8.70 9.43 -10.35
N ALA A 153 9.17 9.67 -9.12
CA ALA A 153 10.39 9.04 -8.63
C ALA A 153 10.19 7.54 -8.35
N ILE A 154 9.00 7.13 -7.86
CA ILE A 154 8.65 5.71 -7.68
C ILE A 154 8.60 4.98 -9.03
N GLU A 155 7.91 5.54 -10.04
CA GLU A 155 7.82 4.95 -11.39
C GLU A 155 9.21 4.82 -12.05
N TRP A 156 10.05 5.85 -11.88
CA TRP A 156 11.42 5.79 -12.35
C TRP A 156 12.24 4.73 -11.61
N LEU A 157 12.12 4.65 -10.27
CA LEU A 157 12.83 3.65 -9.46
C LEU A 157 12.43 2.22 -9.85
N GLU A 158 11.14 1.97 -10.08
CA GLU A 158 10.65 0.68 -10.61
C GLU A 158 11.36 0.30 -11.91
N SER A 159 11.46 1.25 -12.85
CA SER A 159 12.12 1.03 -14.14
C SER A 159 13.62 0.73 -13.97
N GLU A 160 14.30 1.50 -13.11
CA GLU A 160 15.73 1.31 -12.82
C GLU A 160 15.99 -0.05 -12.17
N LEU A 161 15.20 -0.44 -11.15
CA LEU A 161 15.34 -1.73 -10.48
C LEU A 161 14.99 -2.92 -11.38
N LYS A 162 14.03 -2.79 -12.31
CA LYS A 162 13.73 -3.82 -13.32
C LYS A 162 14.91 -4.08 -14.25
N SER A 163 15.69 -3.04 -14.56
CA SER A 163 16.86 -3.14 -15.45
C SER A 163 18.10 -3.74 -14.80
N MET A 164 18.14 -3.84 -13.47
CA MET A 164 19.28 -4.39 -12.73
C MET A 164 19.36 -5.91 -12.88
N ALA A 165 20.58 -6.44 -13.10
CA ALA A 165 20.84 -7.88 -13.17
C ALA A 165 21.02 -8.54 -11.79
N GLY A 166 21.54 -7.78 -10.80
CA GLY A 166 21.80 -8.27 -9.44
C GLY A 166 20.54 -8.70 -8.69
N ALA A 167 20.72 -9.50 -7.64
CA ALA A 167 19.63 -9.89 -6.76
C ALA A 167 19.07 -8.69 -5.98
N LEU A 168 17.76 -8.69 -5.74
CA LEU A 168 17.05 -7.62 -5.07
C LEU A 168 16.21 -8.18 -3.92
N VAL A 169 16.37 -7.59 -2.73
CA VAL A 169 15.49 -7.86 -1.60
C VAL A 169 14.84 -6.54 -1.18
N LEU A 170 13.52 -6.50 -1.19
CA LEU A 170 12.72 -5.31 -0.92
C LEU A 170 11.91 -5.48 0.36
N ILE A 171 11.93 -4.46 1.22
CA ILE A 171 10.87 -4.18 2.18
C ILE A 171 10.15 -2.95 1.65
N SER A 172 8.86 -3.04 1.42
CA SER A 172 8.01 -1.90 1.07
C SER A 172 6.57 -2.15 1.49
N HIS A 173 5.83 -1.07 1.63
CA HIS A 173 4.39 -1.09 1.86
C HIS A 173 3.59 -0.69 0.60
N ASP A 174 4.26 -0.27 -0.48
CA ASP A 174 3.65 -0.03 -1.79
C ASP A 174 3.42 -1.38 -2.51
N ARG A 175 2.16 -1.83 -2.54
CA ARG A 175 1.77 -3.12 -3.13
C ARG A 175 2.12 -3.21 -4.60
N ARG A 176 1.85 -2.18 -5.40
CA ARG A 176 2.19 -2.16 -6.82
C ARG A 176 3.69 -2.24 -7.07
N PHE A 177 4.47 -1.57 -6.23
CA PHE A 177 5.92 -1.63 -6.29
C PHE A 177 6.41 -3.06 -6.02
N LEU A 178 5.84 -3.74 -5.02
CA LEU A 178 6.15 -5.14 -4.72
C LEU A 178 5.70 -6.08 -5.84
N GLU A 179 4.49 -5.93 -6.37
CA GLU A 179 3.96 -6.74 -7.48
C GLU A 179 4.82 -6.62 -8.74
N ASN A 180 5.22 -5.40 -9.07
CA ASN A 180 6.00 -5.11 -10.26
C ASN A 180 7.45 -5.65 -10.20
N LEU A 181 8.02 -5.82 -9.02
CA LEU A 181 9.44 -6.11 -8.84
C LEU A 181 9.72 -7.49 -8.24
N SER A 182 8.82 -8.07 -7.43
CA SER A 182 9.08 -9.33 -6.76
C SER A 182 8.65 -10.55 -7.57
N ARG A 183 9.39 -11.64 -7.44
CA ARG A 183 9.07 -12.97 -7.98
C ARG A 183 8.86 -14.01 -6.88
N ALA A 184 9.31 -13.71 -5.66
CA ALA A 184 9.06 -14.52 -4.49
C ALA A 184 8.89 -13.64 -3.26
N VAL A 185 8.16 -14.16 -2.28
CA VAL A 185 7.84 -13.46 -1.03
C VAL A 185 8.45 -14.23 0.14
N VAL A 186 9.07 -13.50 1.06
CA VAL A 186 9.49 -14.02 2.36
C VAL A 186 8.64 -13.34 3.43
N TRP A 187 7.77 -14.11 4.08
CA TRP A 187 6.92 -13.60 5.15
C TRP A 187 7.57 -13.85 6.50
N LEU A 188 7.86 -12.77 7.22
CA LEU A 188 8.38 -12.80 8.59
C LEU A 188 7.23 -12.65 9.58
N ASP A 189 6.89 -13.73 10.26
CA ASP A 189 5.87 -13.76 11.31
C ASP A 189 6.42 -14.41 12.57
N ARG A 190 6.20 -13.78 13.73
CA ARG A 190 6.62 -14.27 15.06
C ARG A 190 8.09 -14.73 15.12
N GLY A 191 8.98 -13.99 14.47
CA GLY A 191 10.42 -14.25 14.44
C GLY A 191 10.87 -15.34 13.49
N ARG A 192 9.96 -15.95 12.72
CA ARG A 192 10.22 -17.01 11.73
C ARG A 192 9.87 -16.55 10.34
N THR A 193 10.59 -17.05 9.36
CA THR A 193 10.34 -16.75 7.95
C THR A 193 9.65 -17.92 7.27
N ARG A 194 8.75 -17.60 6.34
CA ARG A 194 8.14 -18.56 5.40
C ARG A 194 8.29 -18.01 3.99
N ARG A 195 8.70 -18.83 3.05
CA ARG A 195 8.92 -18.44 1.66
C ARG A 195 7.79 -18.91 0.77
N LEU A 196 7.33 -18.01 -0.10
CA LEU A 196 6.42 -18.29 -1.21
C LEU A 196 7.18 -18.01 -2.51
N ASP A 197 7.39 -19.02 -3.36
CA ASP A 197 8.05 -18.88 -4.66
C ASP A 197 7.08 -18.40 -5.75
N GLN A 198 6.32 -17.37 -5.44
CA GLN A 198 5.41 -16.65 -6.32
C GLN A 198 5.51 -15.15 -6.03
N GLY A 199 5.13 -14.30 -7.01
CA GLY A 199 5.13 -12.85 -6.83
C GLY A 199 4.14 -12.37 -5.76
N PHE A 200 4.26 -11.10 -5.39
CA PHE A 200 3.49 -10.51 -4.29
C PHE A 200 1.96 -10.61 -4.48
N ALA A 201 1.45 -10.59 -5.71
CA ALA A 201 0.01 -10.73 -6.00
C ALA A 201 -0.63 -12.01 -5.40
N ALA A 202 0.16 -13.08 -5.19
CA ALA A 202 -0.33 -14.33 -4.59
C ALA A 202 -0.23 -14.33 -3.04
N TYR A 203 0.45 -13.33 -2.46
CA TYR A 203 0.79 -13.33 -1.03
C TYR A 203 -0.43 -13.29 -0.11
N GLU A 204 -1.39 -12.39 -0.35
CA GLU A 204 -2.55 -12.22 0.53
C GLU A 204 -3.35 -13.52 0.64
N THR A 205 -3.71 -14.11 -0.51
CA THR A 205 -4.46 -15.38 -0.55
C THR A 205 -3.68 -16.53 0.13
N TRP A 206 -2.36 -16.57 -0.08
CA TRP A 206 -1.51 -17.58 0.55
C TRP A 206 -1.42 -17.39 2.06
N ARG A 207 -1.23 -16.14 2.54
CA ARG A 207 -1.20 -15.78 3.96
C ARG A 207 -2.51 -16.16 4.65
N ASP A 208 -3.64 -15.75 4.07
CA ASP A 208 -4.96 -15.97 4.66
C ASP A 208 -5.27 -17.46 4.79
N ARG A 209 -4.93 -18.24 3.77
CA ARG A 209 -5.04 -19.71 3.84
C ARG A 209 -4.19 -20.30 4.99
N LEU A 210 -2.94 -19.85 5.15
CA LEU A 210 -2.08 -20.33 6.24
C LEU A 210 -2.64 -19.96 7.61
N LEU A 211 -3.18 -18.74 7.76
CA LEU A 211 -3.81 -18.31 9.01
C LEU A 211 -5.07 -19.11 9.32
N GLU A 212 -5.91 -19.40 8.33
CA GLU A 212 -7.09 -20.28 8.48
C GLU A 212 -6.69 -21.71 8.87
N GLU A 213 -5.64 -22.27 8.25
CA GLU A 213 -5.10 -23.58 8.60
C GLU A 213 -4.59 -23.61 10.05
N GLU A 214 -3.87 -22.57 10.49
CA GLU A 214 -3.40 -22.41 11.87
C GLU A 214 -4.57 -22.30 12.85
N GLU A 215 -5.58 -21.49 12.55
CA GLU A 215 -6.78 -21.34 13.37
C GLU A 215 -7.58 -22.64 13.47
N SER A 216 -7.77 -23.33 12.37
CA SER A 216 -8.41 -24.66 12.33
C SER A 216 -7.64 -25.69 13.18
N ALA A 217 -6.30 -25.71 13.07
CA ALA A 217 -5.45 -26.58 13.89
C ALA A 217 -5.55 -26.25 15.38
N ARG A 218 -5.63 -24.96 15.71
CA ARG A 218 -5.83 -24.46 17.06
C ARG A 218 -7.19 -24.89 17.63
N HIS A 219 -8.27 -24.70 16.88
CA HIS A 219 -9.60 -25.15 17.30
C HIS A 219 -9.66 -26.67 17.52
N LYS A 220 -9.01 -27.46 16.67
CA LYS A 220 -8.89 -28.91 16.85
C LYS A 220 -8.13 -29.25 18.14
N ARG A 221 -7.06 -28.52 18.45
CA ARG A 221 -6.25 -28.69 19.66
C ARG A 221 -7.02 -28.31 20.93
N ASP A 222 -7.75 -27.17 20.90
CA ASP A 222 -8.59 -26.73 22.03
C ASP A 222 -9.72 -27.73 22.32
N ARG A 223 -10.36 -28.28 21.26
CA ARG A 223 -11.34 -29.37 21.41
C ARG A 223 -10.72 -30.63 22.00
N ALA A 224 -9.51 -31.00 21.58
CA ALA A 224 -8.80 -32.15 22.15
C ALA A 224 -8.47 -31.95 23.64
N ILE A 225 -8.03 -30.73 24.00
CA ILE A 225 -7.80 -30.37 25.42
C ILE A 225 -9.11 -30.45 26.22
N ALA A 226 -10.22 -29.91 25.72
CA ALA A 226 -11.52 -29.94 26.35
C ALA A 226 -12.01 -31.39 26.57
N ASN A 227 -11.90 -32.23 25.54
CA ASN A 227 -12.28 -33.65 25.60
C ASN A 227 -11.44 -34.44 26.62
N GLU A 228 -10.11 -34.22 26.69
CA GLU A 228 -9.25 -34.87 27.68
C GLU A 228 -9.54 -34.39 29.12
N LEU A 229 -9.90 -33.10 29.27
CA LEU A 229 -10.34 -32.56 30.59
C LEU A 229 -11.67 -33.16 31.03
N GLU A 230 -12.67 -33.20 30.15
CA GLU A 230 -13.98 -33.80 30.42
C GLU A 230 -13.85 -35.28 30.83
N TRP A 231 -13.01 -36.01 30.10
CA TRP A 231 -12.73 -37.41 30.45
C TRP A 231 -12.03 -37.55 31.79
N LEU A 232 -11.08 -36.67 32.17
CA LEU A 232 -10.41 -36.69 33.46
C LEU A 232 -11.36 -36.33 34.63
N THR A 233 -12.36 -35.49 34.40
CA THR A 233 -13.33 -35.06 35.42
C THR A 233 -14.46 -36.08 35.60
N HIS A 234 -14.92 -36.75 34.54
CA HIS A 234 -16.07 -37.64 34.55
C HIS A 234 -15.72 -39.11 34.39
N GLY A 235 -14.50 -39.43 33.96
CA GLY A 235 -14.03 -40.80 33.71
C GLY A 235 -13.66 -41.57 34.98
N ARG A 236 -14.64 -42.12 35.67
CA ARG A 236 -14.44 -43.10 36.75
C ARG A 236 -13.99 -44.43 36.16
N SER A 237 -12.70 -44.67 36.00
CA SER A 237 -12.21 -46.01 35.66
C SER A 237 -10.84 -46.33 36.24
N ALA A 238 -10.77 -47.52 36.80
CA ALA A 238 -9.80 -48.09 37.71
C ALA A 238 -8.48 -48.56 37.07
N ARG A 239 -7.90 -47.85 36.08
CA ARG A 239 -6.59 -48.23 35.51
C ARG A 239 -5.60 -47.07 35.53
N ARG A 240 -4.81 -46.96 36.61
CA ARG A 240 -3.76 -45.95 36.84
C ARG A 240 -2.81 -45.73 35.68
N LYS A 241 -2.38 -46.76 34.93
CA LYS A 241 -1.45 -46.63 33.78
C LYS A 241 -2.04 -45.87 32.58
N ARG A 242 -3.35 -46.01 32.27
CA ARG A 242 -4.03 -45.27 31.20
C ARG A 242 -4.18 -43.79 31.54
N ASN A 243 -4.37 -43.45 32.81
CA ASN A 243 -4.49 -42.07 33.26
C ASN A 243 -3.18 -41.30 33.17
N GLN A 244 -2.03 -41.93 33.43
CA GLN A 244 -0.71 -41.29 33.29
C GLN A 244 -0.38 -40.90 31.86
N GLY A 245 -0.67 -41.75 30.88
CA GLY A 245 -0.45 -41.43 29.45
C GLY A 245 -1.34 -40.27 28.97
N ARG A 246 -2.60 -40.22 29.41
CA ARG A 246 -3.51 -39.10 29.05
C ARG A 246 -3.14 -37.81 29.75
N LEU A 247 -2.71 -37.86 31.01
CA LEU A 247 -2.21 -36.69 31.74
C LEU A 247 -0.94 -36.14 31.08
N ALA A 248 -0.03 -37.00 30.65
CA ALA A 248 1.15 -36.62 29.90
C ALA A 248 0.78 -35.92 28.54
N ARG A 249 -0.20 -36.51 27.83
CA ARG A 249 -0.72 -35.92 26.56
C ARG A 249 -1.40 -34.58 26.81
N LEU A 250 -2.22 -34.44 27.85
CA LEU A 250 -2.85 -33.15 28.20
C LEU A 250 -1.79 -32.09 28.56
N ASN A 251 -0.76 -32.48 29.33
CA ASN A 251 0.33 -31.57 29.66
C ASN A 251 1.15 -31.14 28.43
N ALA A 252 1.39 -32.05 27.49
CA ALA A 252 2.03 -31.72 26.20
C ALA A 252 1.17 -30.74 25.41
N LEU A 253 -0.14 -31.00 25.22
CA LEU A 253 -1.06 -30.10 24.51
C LEU A 253 -1.17 -28.73 25.17
N ARG A 254 -1.13 -28.67 26.53
CA ARG A 254 -1.13 -27.40 27.29
C ARG A 254 0.19 -26.65 27.16
N LYS A 255 1.33 -27.36 27.09
CA LYS A 255 2.64 -26.78 26.85
C LYS A 255 2.67 -26.15 25.47
N ASP A 256 2.28 -26.90 24.43
CA ASP A 256 2.18 -26.40 23.05
C ASP A 256 1.29 -25.16 22.95
N ARG A 257 0.13 -25.16 23.66
CA ARG A 257 -0.77 -24.00 23.71
C ARG A 257 -0.16 -22.76 24.40
N ARG A 258 0.71 -22.95 25.41
CA ARG A 258 1.39 -21.82 26.08
C ARG A 258 2.51 -21.23 25.25
N GLU A 259 3.18 -22.07 24.48
CA GLU A 259 4.28 -21.66 23.59
C GLU A 259 3.76 -21.02 22.29
N GLU A 260 2.47 -21.19 21.98
CA GLU A 260 1.83 -20.63 20.79
C GLU A 260 1.58 -19.12 20.95
N LEU A 261 2.28 -18.32 20.14
CA LEU A 261 2.04 -16.87 20.02
C LEU A 261 0.72 -16.65 19.27
N LYS A 262 -0.20 -15.90 19.88
CA LYS A 262 -1.51 -15.61 19.28
C LYS A 262 -1.37 -14.67 18.09
N SER A 263 -2.01 -14.99 16.95
CA SER A 263 -2.29 -14.01 15.90
C SER A 263 -3.36 -13.04 16.39
N LEU A 264 -3.19 -11.75 16.10
CA LEU A 264 -4.25 -10.76 16.29
C LEU A 264 -5.22 -10.91 15.12
N GLY A 265 -6.49 -11.18 15.41
CA GLY A 265 -7.52 -11.43 14.39
C GLY A 265 -7.85 -10.18 13.58
N THR A 266 -8.49 -10.38 12.42
CA THR A 266 -9.16 -9.33 11.64
C THR A 266 -10.39 -8.82 12.39
N VAL A 267 -10.55 -7.50 12.49
CA VAL A 267 -11.66 -6.86 13.20
C VAL A 267 -12.48 -6.05 12.21
N LYS A 268 -13.82 -6.18 12.26
CA LYS A 268 -14.74 -5.35 11.50
C LYS A 268 -15.04 -4.07 12.28
N MET A 269 -14.86 -2.92 11.64
CA MET A 269 -15.17 -1.62 12.20
C MET A 269 -16.47 -1.05 11.62
N GLU A 270 -17.24 -0.38 12.47
CA GLU A 270 -18.36 0.47 12.05
C GLU A 270 -17.97 1.94 12.23
N ALA A 271 -17.83 2.67 11.12
CA ALA A 271 -17.71 4.12 11.14
C ALA A 271 -19.10 4.77 11.35
N LEU A 272 -19.20 5.72 12.26
CA LEU A 272 -20.46 6.37 12.59
C LEU A 272 -20.46 7.83 12.10
N GLU A 273 -21.55 8.22 11.47
CA GLU A 273 -21.76 9.55 10.87
C GLU A 273 -22.12 10.59 11.94
N ALA A 274 -21.44 11.74 11.93
CA ALA A 274 -21.94 12.96 12.56
C ALA A 274 -23.12 13.53 11.73
N GLY A 275 -24.03 14.27 12.38
CA GLY A 275 -25.29 14.76 11.80
C GLY A 275 -25.24 15.28 10.36
N SER A 276 -26.39 15.36 9.70
CA SER A 276 -26.51 15.60 8.26
C SER A 276 -25.92 16.95 7.81
N ALA A 277 -24.78 16.91 7.11
CA ALA A 277 -24.28 18.05 6.34
C ALA A 277 -25.14 18.25 5.07
N GLY A 278 -25.16 19.46 4.52
CA GLY A 278 -25.82 19.74 3.23
C GLY A 278 -25.20 18.93 2.08
N THR A 279 -25.93 18.78 0.96
CA THR A 279 -25.47 18.01 -0.21
C THR A 279 -24.17 18.51 -0.83
N LYS A 280 -23.81 19.79 -0.67
CA LYS A 280 -22.57 20.40 -1.13
C LYS A 280 -21.65 20.62 0.06
N VAL A 281 -20.49 19.95 0.03
CA VAL A 281 -19.47 20.05 1.08
C VAL A 281 -18.46 21.15 0.79
N ILE A 282 -17.95 21.21 -0.46
CA ILE A 282 -16.99 22.24 -0.88
C ILE A 282 -17.37 22.74 -2.29
N ASP A 283 -17.42 24.06 -2.49
CA ASP A 283 -17.58 24.71 -3.81
C ASP A 283 -16.42 25.71 -4.00
N ALA A 284 -15.37 25.27 -4.67
CA ALA A 284 -14.19 26.06 -5.00
C ALA A 284 -14.30 26.54 -6.46
N LYS A 285 -14.22 27.86 -6.70
CA LYS A 285 -14.37 28.46 -8.03
C LYS A 285 -13.21 29.41 -8.34
N GLY A 286 -12.47 29.10 -9.41
CA GLY A 286 -11.41 29.95 -9.93
C GLY A 286 -10.30 30.24 -8.93
N VAL A 287 -10.02 29.29 -8.02
CA VAL A 287 -9.11 29.47 -6.89
C VAL A 287 -7.68 29.59 -7.39
N SER A 288 -6.99 30.66 -6.95
CA SER A 288 -5.58 30.87 -7.25
C SER A 288 -4.82 31.24 -5.98
N LYS A 289 -3.56 30.77 -5.87
CA LYS A 289 -2.66 31.05 -4.76
C LYS A 289 -1.22 31.13 -5.22
N SER A 290 -0.52 32.16 -4.76
CA SER A 290 0.91 32.37 -4.98
C SER A 290 1.63 32.59 -3.68
N PHE A 291 2.91 32.26 -3.62
CA PHE A 291 3.83 32.62 -2.54
C PHE A 291 5.01 33.40 -3.15
N GLY A 292 5.05 34.70 -2.86
CA GLY A 292 5.91 35.62 -3.60
C GLY A 292 5.56 35.58 -5.09
N ASP A 293 6.58 35.50 -5.95
CA ASP A 293 6.41 35.46 -7.40
C ASP A 293 6.06 34.06 -7.95
N LYS A 294 6.03 33.02 -7.10
CA LYS A 294 5.76 31.65 -7.52
C LYS A 294 4.27 31.32 -7.41
N PRO A 295 3.54 31.18 -8.51
CA PRO A 295 2.17 30.68 -8.48
C PRO A 295 2.16 29.17 -8.16
N VAL A 296 1.40 28.80 -7.13
CA VAL A 296 1.28 27.39 -6.67
C VAL A 296 -0.02 26.78 -7.16
N ILE A 297 -1.09 27.58 -7.23
CA ILE A 297 -2.39 27.15 -7.77
C ILE A 297 -2.92 28.24 -8.69
N ARG A 298 -3.41 27.83 -9.87
CA ARG A 298 -3.95 28.74 -10.90
C ARG A 298 -5.33 28.32 -11.33
N ASN A 299 -6.31 29.20 -11.13
CA ASN A 299 -7.69 29.10 -11.63
C ASN A 299 -8.33 27.70 -11.44
N PHE A 300 -8.16 27.12 -10.25
CA PHE A 300 -8.69 25.80 -9.93
C PHE A 300 -10.16 25.87 -9.55
N THR A 301 -10.95 24.95 -10.12
CA THR A 301 -12.39 24.84 -9.83
C THR A 301 -12.71 23.39 -9.50
N LEU A 302 -13.35 23.18 -8.32
CA LEU A 302 -13.77 21.86 -7.86
C LEU A 302 -15.06 21.99 -7.07
N ARG A 303 -15.96 21.04 -7.27
CA ARG A 303 -17.15 20.88 -6.46
C ARG A 303 -17.16 19.50 -5.83
N VAL A 304 -17.24 19.44 -4.51
CA VAL A 304 -17.27 18.21 -3.73
C VAL A 304 -18.64 18.07 -3.08
N HIS A 305 -19.26 16.91 -3.30
CA HIS A 305 -20.54 16.54 -2.73
C HIS A 305 -20.35 15.63 -1.52
N ARG A 306 -21.41 15.46 -0.75
CA ARG A 306 -21.42 14.52 0.37
C ARG A 306 -21.19 13.09 -0.14
N GLY A 307 -20.30 12.38 0.54
CA GLY A 307 -19.93 11.01 0.18
C GLY A 307 -18.82 10.90 -0.89
N ASP A 308 -18.39 12.03 -1.51
CA ASP A 308 -17.28 12.02 -2.43
C ASP A 308 -15.98 11.69 -1.70
N ARG A 309 -15.12 10.90 -2.36
CA ARG A 309 -13.78 10.57 -1.91
C ARG A 309 -12.78 11.12 -2.91
N VAL A 310 -12.14 12.21 -2.53
CA VAL A 310 -11.26 12.99 -3.41
C VAL A 310 -9.80 12.65 -3.12
N GLY A 311 -9.12 11.98 -4.04
CA GLY A 311 -7.67 11.77 -4.02
C GLY A 311 -6.93 12.95 -4.63
N ILE A 312 -5.89 13.46 -3.98
CA ILE A 312 -5.03 14.54 -4.50
C ILE A 312 -3.64 13.97 -4.75
N VAL A 313 -3.19 14.06 -6.00
CA VAL A 313 -1.97 13.41 -6.49
C VAL A 313 -1.07 14.42 -7.18
N GLY A 314 0.23 14.17 -7.18
CA GLY A 314 1.19 14.99 -7.92
C GLY A 314 2.59 14.98 -7.31
N PRO A 315 3.59 15.56 -8.01
CA PRO A 315 4.96 15.64 -7.54
C PRO A 315 5.10 16.36 -6.20
N ASN A 316 6.19 16.09 -5.50
CA ASN A 316 6.53 16.85 -4.28
C ASN A 316 6.77 18.33 -4.62
N GLY A 317 6.24 19.20 -3.75
CA GLY A 317 6.30 20.66 -3.97
C GLY A 317 5.31 21.19 -5.03
N ALA A 318 4.42 20.37 -5.60
CA ALA A 318 3.40 20.81 -6.55
C ALA A 318 2.24 21.60 -5.93
N GLY A 319 2.18 21.69 -4.59
CA GLY A 319 1.14 22.45 -3.90
C GLY A 319 -0.04 21.61 -3.40
N LYS A 320 0.09 20.28 -3.28
CA LYS A 320 -0.97 19.39 -2.78
C LYS A 320 -1.51 19.82 -1.41
N THR A 321 -0.63 19.96 -0.42
CA THR A 321 -0.99 20.42 0.93
C THR A 321 -1.54 21.86 0.92
N THR A 322 -1.06 22.72 0.01
CA THR A 322 -1.61 24.07 -0.16
C THR A 322 -3.03 24.01 -0.70
N LEU A 323 -3.30 23.16 -1.69
CA LEU A 323 -4.64 22.94 -2.21
C LEU A 323 -5.58 22.41 -1.12
N LEU A 324 -5.11 21.42 -0.36
CA LEU A 324 -5.87 20.87 0.77
C LEU A 324 -6.26 21.97 1.78
N LYS A 325 -5.31 22.81 2.19
CA LYS A 325 -5.55 23.94 3.10
C LYS A 325 -6.50 24.99 2.54
N LEU A 326 -6.51 25.23 1.23
CA LEU A 326 -7.49 26.13 0.58
C LEU A 326 -8.89 25.51 0.57
N LEU A 327 -8.99 24.22 0.24
CA LEU A 327 -10.28 23.50 0.21
C LEU A 327 -10.90 23.35 1.60
N THR A 328 -10.10 23.27 2.66
CA THR A 328 -10.55 23.20 4.06
C THR A 328 -10.78 24.58 4.69
N GLY A 329 -10.46 25.67 3.98
CA GLY A 329 -10.63 27.03 4.48
C GLY A 329 -9.56 27.52 5.47
N GLU A 330 -8.51 26.71 5.71
CA GLU A 330 -7.38 27.10 6.57
C GLU A 330 -6.51 28.19 5.94
N LEU A 331 -6.46 28.21 4.60
CA LEU A 331 -5.75 29.20 3.83
C LEU A 331 -6.72 29.96 2.93
N LYS A 332 -6.60 31.30 2.89
CA LYS A 332 -7.40 32.13 1.98
C LYS A 332 -6.77 32.16 0.58
N PRO A 333 -7.56 32.01 -0.49
CA PRO A 333 -7.08 32.19 -1.85
C PRO A 333 -6.76 33.67 -2.14
N ASP A 334 -5.86 33.91 -3.08
CA ASP A 334 -5.54 35.28 -3.56
C ASP A 334 -6.57 35.73 -4.61
N ALA A 335 -7.13 34.79 -5.38
CA ALA A 335 -8.22 35.01 -6.30
C ALA A 335 -9.19 33.81 -6.30
N GLY A 336 -10.43 34.04 -6.68
CA GLY A 336 -11.50 33.06 -6.62
C GLY A 336 -12.15 32.98 -5.24
N ASN A 337 -12.94 31.92 -5.03
CA ASN A 337 -13.69 31.74 -3.78
C ASN A 337 -13.83 30.27 -3.44
N VAL A 338 -13.73 29.95 -2.14
CA VAL A 338 -14.03 28.62 -1.58
C VAL A 338 -15.20 28.80 -0.59
N LYS A 339 -16.28 28.07 -0.84
CA LYS A 339 -17.43 28.02 0.05
C LYS A 339 -17.51 26.63 0.67
N LEU A 340 -17.50 26.59 1.98
CA LEU A 340 -17.74 25.37 2.76
C LEU A 340 -19.23 25.21 3.03
N GLY A 341 -19.70 23.97 3.05
CA GLY A 341 -21.07 23.63 3.43
C GLY A 341 -21.36 23.97 4.88
N THR A 342 -22.64 24.05 5.22
CA THR A 342 -23.09 24.25 6.60
C THR A 342 -23.03 22.96 7.40
N GLY A 343 -22.71 23.04 8.69
CA GLY A 343 -22.69 21.89 9.60
C GLY A 343 -21.51 20.93 9.34
N LEU A 344 -20.39 21.45 8.78
CA LEU A 344 -19.20 20.62 8.58
C LEU A 344 -18.44 20.43 9.90
N GLU A 345 -18.26 19.18 10.26
CA GLU A 345 -17.38 18.75 11.35
C GLU A 345 -16.18 18.03 10.71
N MET A 346 -15.00 18.66 10.76
CA MET A 346 -13.79 18.17 10.13
C MET A 346 -12.92 17.41 11.13
N ALA A 347 -12.56 16.18 10.80
CA ALA A 347 -11.46 15.46 11.44
C ALA A 347 -10.26 15.46 10.50
N LYS A 348 -9.09 15.86 11.01
CA LYS A 348 -7.88 16.04 10.20
C LYS A 348 -6.70 15.26 10.77
N LEU A 349 -6.03 14.52 9.89
CA LEU A 349 -4.73 13.92 10.15
C LEU A 349 -3.65 14.78 9.48
N ASP A 350 -2.90 15.53 10.28
CA ASP A 350 -1.78 16.34 9.80
C ASP A 350 -0.48 15.55 9.79
N GLN A 351 0.41 15.88 8.83
CA GLN A 351 1.77 15.33 8.76
C GLN A 351 2.57 15.50 10.07
N ASN A 352 2.31 16.57 10.81
CA ASN A 352 3.01 16.87 12.07
C ASN A 352 2.55 16.04 13.27
N ARG A 353 1.82 14.92 13.09
CA ARG A 353 1.47 13.89 14.11
C ARG A 353 1.53 14.35 15.59
N ALA A 354 1.40 15.65 15.86
CA ALA A 354 2.00 16.39 16.96
C ALA A 354 1.13 16.47 18.21
N ARG A 355 0.22 15.51 18.48
CA ARG A 355 -0.65 15.63 19.67
C ARG A 355 -0.75 14.35 20.50
N LEU A 356 0.29 13.53 20.49
CA LEU A 356 0.41 12.43 21.46
C LEU A 356 1.43 12.85 22.52
N HIS A 357 1.01 12.90 23.78
CA HIS A 357 1.94 13.13 24.88
C HIS A 357 2.76 11.84 25.10
N PRO A 358 4.10 11.91 25.10
CA PRO A 358 4.96 10.73 25.19
C PRO A 358 4.72 9.88 26.44
N GLU A 359 4.32 10.51 27.55
CA GLU A 359 4.13 9.87 28.85
C GLU A 359 2.71 9.30 29.04
N ASP A 360 1.75 9.68 28.17
CA ASP A 360 0.41 9.11 28.25
C ASP A 360 0.43 7.61 27.97
N SER A 361 -0.40 6.86 28.70
CA SER A 361 -0.70 5.49 28.31
C SER A 361 -1.57 5.48 27.04
N LEU A 362 -1.54 4.39 26.29
CA LEU A 362 -2.34 4.21 25.09
C LEU A 362 -3.83 4.45 25.38
N ALA A 363 -4.37 3.91 26.49
CA ALA A 363 -5.73 4.15 26.92
C ALA A 363 -6.00 5.63 27.22
N ASN A 364 -5.11 6.31 27.94
CA ASN A 364 -5.26 7.74 28.25
C ASN A 364 -5.22 8.62 26.99
N ALA A 365 -4.37 8.29 26.03
CA ALA A 365 -4.27 9.01 24.76
C ALA A 365 -5.60 8.96 23.96
N LEU A 366 -6.36 7.88 24.09
CA LEU A 366 -7.67 7.70 23.44
C LEU A 366 -8.82 8.32 24.25
N THR A 367 -8.81 8.18 25.56
CA THR A 367 -9.89 8.70 26.43
C THR A 367 -9.74 10.18 26.81
N GLY A 368 -8.59 10.80 26.50
CA GLY A 368 -8.28 12.15 26.95
C GLY A 368 -7.98 12.26 28.44
N GLY A 369 -7.58 11.15 29.09
CA GLY A 369 -7.26 11.08 30.52
C GLY A 369 -8.47 10.83 31.45
N GLY A 370 -9.65 10.54 30.90
CA GLY A 370 -10.88 10.34 31.65
C GLY A 370 -11.49 8.94 31.55
N GLY A 371 -11.09 8.00 32.44
CA GLY A 371 -11.77 6.71 32.59
C GLY A 371 -11.50 5.69 31.51
N ASP A 372 -12.39 4.67 31.40
CA ASP A 372 -12.24 3.52 30.50
C ASP A 372 -13.15 3.59 29.25
N THR A 373 -13.69 4.77 28.95
CA THR A 373 -14.69 4.94 27.88
C THR A 373 -14.21 5.93 26.83
N VAL A 374 -14.29 5.51 25.56
CA VAL A 374 -14.08 6.37 24.37
C VAL A 374 -15.44 6.61 23.72
N HIS A 375 -15.71 7.85 23.33
CA HIS A 375 -16.92 8.20 22.59
C HIS A 375 -16.64 8.11 21.09
N VAL A 376 -17.24 7.13 20.41
CA VAL A 376 -17.10 6.93 18.97
C VAL A 376 -18.44 7.26 18.33
N GLY A 377 -18.48 8.32 17.51
CA GLY A 377 -19.74 8.78 16.90
C GLY A 377 -20.85 9.07 17.93
N GLY A 378 -20.50 9.61 19.11
CA GLY A 378 -21.43 9.92 20.20
C GLY A 378 -21.88 8.72 21.04
N LYS A 379 -21.45 7.49 20.72
CA LYS A 379 -21.75 6.29 21.50
C LYS A 379 -20.57 5.93 22.42
N PRO A 380 -20.79 5.65 23.72
CA PRO A 380 -19.75 5.23 24.62
C PRO A 380 -19.32 3.79 24.30
N ARG A 381 -18.01 3.56 24.16
CA ARG A 381 -17.39 2.24 23.98
C ARG A 381 -16.26 2.05 24.99
N HIS A 382 -16.07 0.83 25.48
CA HIS A 382 -14.95 0.53 26.37
C HIS A 382 -13.63 0.66 25.61
N VAL A 383 -12.65 1.40 26.17
CA VAL A 383 -11.38 1.73 25.52
C VAL A 383 -10.61 0.51 25.03
N VAL A 384 -10.58 -0.58 25.83
CA VAL A 384 -9.87 -1.82 25.46
C VAL A 384 -10.52 -2.49 24.24
N SER A 385 -11.86 -2.49 24.16
CA SER A 385 -12.56 -3.04 22.99
C SER A 385 -12.27 -2.21 21.74
N TYR A 386 -12.29 -0.88 21.87
CA TYR A 386 -11.96 0.01 20.78
C TYR A 386 -10.49 -0.11 20.32
N MET A 387 -9.55 -0.27 21.25
CA MET A 387 -8.15 -0.52 20.95
C MET A 387 -7.92 -1.79 20.12
N GLN A 388 -8.69 -2.86 20.41
CA GLN A 388 -8.60 -4.12 19.68
C GLN A 388 -8.99 -3.94 18.20
N GLU A 389 -9.91 -3.03 17.87
CA GLU A 389 -10.29 -2.69 16.50
C GLU A 389 -9.12 -2.09 15.70
N PHE A 390 -8.12 -1.49 16.38
CA PHE A 390 -6.89 -0.98 15.80
C PHE A 390 -5.69 -1.91 16.03
N LEU A 391 -5.94 -3.21 16.18
CA LEU A 391 -4.91 -4.24 16.33
C LEU A 391 -3.99 -4.06 17.54
N PHE A 392 -4.46 -3.40 18.60
CA PHE A 392 -3.77 -3.36 19.90
C PHE A 392 -4.23 -4.50 20.80
N THR A 393 -3.32 -5.01 21.60
CA THR A 393 -3.65 -6.01 22.64
C THR A 393 -4.14 -5.32 23.91
N PRO A 394 -4.99 -5.99 24.73
CA PRO A 394 -5.40 -5.45 26.03
C PRO A 394 -4.23 -5.13 26.96
N ALA A 395 -3.13 -5.88 26.87
CA ALA A 395 -1.91 -5.64 27.65
C ALA A 395 -1.24 -4.29 27.33
N GLN A 396 -1.39 -3.81 26.08
CA GLN A 396 -0.81 -2.53 25.64
C GLN A 396 -1.57 -1.30 26.17
N ALA A 397 -2.75 -1.47 26.77
CA ALA A 397 -3.55 -0.34 27.27
C ALA A 397 -2.76 0.60 28.22
N ARG A 398 -1.85 0.03 28.99
CA ARG A 398 -1.00 0.77 29.94
C ARG A 398 0.37 1.16 29.39
N THR A 399 0.69 0.81 28.15
CA THR A 399 1.99 1.11 27.54
C THR A 399 2.09 2.60 27.25
N PRO A 400 3.17 3.30 27.67
CA PRO A 400 3.40 4.70 27.33
C PRO A 400 3.61 4.90 25.83
N VAL A 401 3.09 6.00 25.28
CA VAL A 401 3.19 6.32 23.84
C VAL A 401 4.64 6.38 23.37
N LYS A 402 5.58 6.81 24.19
CA LYS A 402 7.02 6.87 23.85
C LYS A 402 7.62 5.52 23.49
N VAL A 403 7.08 4.43 24.01
CA VAL A 403 7.57 3.06 23.80
C VAL A 403 7.01 2.45 22.51
N LEU A 404 5.93 3.01 21.97
CA LEU A 404 5.30 2.52 20.76
C LEU A 404 6.22 2.69 19.55
N SER A 405 6.22 1.69 18.67
CA SER A 405 6.84 1.75 17.33
C SER A 405 6.16 2.83 16.46
N GLY A 406 6.81 3.23 15.36
CA GLY A 406 6.25 4.19 14.40
C GLY A 406 4.87 3.78 13.88
N GLY A 407 4.70 2.51 13.50
CA GLY A 407 3.42 1.96 13.03
C GLY A 407 2.35 1.91 14.12
N GLU A 408 2.72 1.56 15.36
CA GLU A 408 1.77 1.58 16.50
C GLU A 408 1.32 3.01 16.83
N ARG A 409 2.23 3.99 16.76
CA ARG A 409 1.87 5.42 16.91
C ARG A 409 0.92 5.87 15.80
N ALA A 410 1.14 5.45 14.57
CA ALA A 410 0.27 5.77 13.46
C ALA A 410 -1.13 5.16 13.66
N ARG A 411 -1.23 3.89 14.07
CA ARG A 411 -2.52 3.25 14.41
C ARG A 411 -3.24 3.96 15.54
N LEU A 412 -2.51 4.41 16.58
CA LEU A 412 -3.08 5.18 17.68
C LEU A 412 -3.65 6.53 17.20
N LEU A 413 -2.94 7.20 16.30
CA LEU A 413 -3.41 8.45 15.69
C LEU A 413 -4.67 8.24 14.85
N LEU A 414 -4.72 7.16 14.07
CA LEU A 414 -5.92 6.76 13.33
C LEU A 414 -7.08 6.47 14.29
N ALA A 415 -6.86 5.68 15.34
CA ALA A 415 -7.87 5.40 16.35
C ALA A 415 -8.40 6.69 16.98
N LYS A 416 -7.53 7.63 17.31
CA LYS A 416 -7.92 8.94 17.85
C LYS A 416 -8.72 9.77 16.86
N LEU A 417 -8.33 9.76 15.59
CA LEU A 417 -8.99 10.48 14.50
C LEU A 417 -10.42 9.97 14.29
N PHE A 418 -10.60 8.65 14.20
CA PHE A 418 -11.91 8.02 13.97
C PHE A 418 -12.83 8.03 15.21
N ALA A 419 -12.29 8.30 16.41
CA ALA A 419 -13.11 8.55 17.59
C ALA A 419 -13.83 9.93 17.52
N LEU A 420 -13.26 10.89 16.79
CA LEU A 420 -13.86 12.22 16.67
C LEU A 420 -15.14 12.18 15.80
N PRO A 421 -16.24 12.82 16.25
CA PRO A 421 -17.40 12.98 15.39
C PRO A 421 -17.01 13.84 14.19
N SER A 422 -17.27 13.35 12.98
CA SER A 422 -16.92 14.08 11.76
C SER A 422 -17.81 13.68 10.58
N ASN A 423 -17.98 14.59 9.63
CA ASN A 423 -18.62 14.36 8.34
C ASN A 423 -17.72 14.76 7.15
N LEU A 424 -16.54 15.31 7.45
CA LEU A 424 -15.47 15.55 6.50
C LEU A 424 -14.14 15.06 7.10
N LEU A 425 -13.56 14.06 6.46
CA LEU A 425 -12.26 13.50 6.83
C LEU A 425 -11.17 14.06 5.91
N VAL A 426 -10.10 14.56 6.49
CA VAL A 426 -8.97 15.16 5.78
C VAL A 426 -7.70 14.45 6.15
N LEU A 427 -7.10 13.76 5.17
CA LEU A 427 -5.93 12.93 5.34
C LEU A 427 -4.77 13.43 4.47
N ASP A 428 -3.67 13.85 5.10
CA ASP A 428 -2.45 14.27 4.39
C ASP A 428 -1.37 13.22 4.57
N GLU A 429 -1.09 12.45 3.51
CA GLU A 429 -0.16 11.31 3.46
C GLU A 429 -0.40 10.28 4.59
N PRO A 430 -1.63 9.73 4.71
CA PRO A 430 -1.95 8.81 5.81
C PRO A 430 -1.26 7.46 5.70
N THR A 431 -0.85 7.07 4.50
CA THR A 431 -0.24 5.77 4.17
C THR A 431 1.23 5.67 4.57
N ASN A 432 1.89 6.81 4.83
CA ASN A 432 3.30 6.81 5.22
C ASN A 432 3.53 6.09 6.56
N ASP A 433 4.57 5.23 6.61
CA ASP A 433 5.00 4.45 7.78
C ASP A 433 3.96 3.43 8.29
N LEU A 434 2.88 3.17 7.55
CA LEU A 434 1.93 2.09 7.88
C LEU A 434 2.44 0.76 7.31
N ASP A 435 2.22 -0.33 8.03
CA ASP A 435 2.40 -1.68 7.48
C ASP A 435 1.16 -2.12 6.67
N LEU A 436 1.31 -3.17 5.89
CA LEU A 436 0.25 -3.66 4.99
C LEU A 436 -1.06 -3.95 5.74
N GLU A 437 -0.99 -4.53 6.96
CA GLU A 437 -2.18 -4.80 7.77
C GLU A 437 -2.87 -3.52 8.24
N THR A 438 -2.10 -2.49 8.57
CA THR A 438 -2.63 -1.18 8.96
C THR A 438 -3.18 -0.40 7.75
N LEU A 439 -2.57 -0.58 6.57
CA LEU A 439 -3.11 -0.05 5.31
C LEU A 439 -4.45 -0.69 4.98
N ASP A 440 -4.58 -2.04 5.11
CA ASP A 440 -5.85 -2.74 4.94
C ASP A 440 -6.94 -2.17 5.85
N LEU A 441 -6.60 -1.97 7.14
CA LEU A 441 -7.51 -1.38 8.11
C LEU A 441 -7.91 0.06 7.71
N LEU A 442 -6.95 0.89 7.28
CA LEU A 442 -7.22 2.25 6.83
C LEU A 442 -8.14 2.26 5.60
N GLU A 443 -7.89 1.38 4.63
CA GLU A 443 -8.72 1.22 3.42
C GLU A 443 -10.16 0.85 3.78
N GLU A 444 -10.36 -0.14 4.67
CA GLU A 444 -11.66 -0.58 5.14
C GLU A 444 -12.41 0.57 5.83
N VAL A 445 -11.75 1.23 6.81
CA VAL A 445 -12.38 2.31 7.58
C VAL A 445 -12.72 3.52 6.72
N VAL A 446 -11.84 3.91 5.79
CA VAL A 446 -12.11 5.04 4.87
C VAL A 446 -13.13 4.62 3.81
N GLY A 447 -13.14 3.35 3.37
CA GLY A 447 -14.13 2.79 2.46
C GLY A 447 -15.54 2.81 3.04
N ASP A 448 -15.68 2.47 4.32
CA ASP A 448 -16.96 2.43 5.03
C ASP A 448 -17.37 3.77 5.65
N TYR A 449 -16.48 4.78 5.59
CA TYR A 449 -16.78 6.10 6.16
C TYR A 449 -17.96 6.78 5.42
N PRO A 450 -19.07 7.11 6.13
CA PRO A 450 -20.28 7.62 5.49
C PRO A 450 -20.20 9.10 5.07
N GLY A 451 -19.16 9.82 5.53
CA GLY A 451 -18.91 11.20 5.20
C GLY A 451 -18.10 11.40 3.93
N THR A 452 -17.63 12.62 3.73
CA THR A 452 -16.76 13.01 2.61
C THR A 452 -15.29 12.88 3.00
N VAL A 453 -14.44 12.45 2.08
CA VAL A 453 -13.00 12.27 2.32
C VAL A 453 -12.18 13.10 1.35
N LEU A 454 -11.20 13.84 1.88
CA LEU A 454 -10.12 14.45 1.11
C LEU A 454 -8.81 13.76 1.52
N VAL A 455 -8.14 13.16 0.57
CA VAL A 455 -6.87 12.45 0.84
C VAL A 455 -5.77 12.88 -0.11
N VAL A 456 -4.61 13.21 0.44
CA VAL A 456 -3.35 13.34 -0.31
C VAL A 456 -2.59 12.05 -0.10
N SER A 457 -2.24 11.33 -1.15
CA SER A 457 -1.44 10.11 -1.05
C SER A 457 -0.59 9.88 -2.29
N HIS A 458 0.52 9.19 -2.09
CA HIS A 458 1.37 8.64 -3.14
C HIS A 458 1.15 7.13 -3.36
N ASP A 459 0.30 6.53 -2.56
CA ASP A 459 -0.07 5.12 -2.67
C ASP A 459 -1.14 4.93 -3.75
N ARG A 460 -0.74 4.27 -4.84
CA ARG A 460 -1.57 4.06 -6.04
C ARG A 460 -2.72 3.08 -5.78
N ASP A 461 -2.45 2.03 -5.01
CA ASP A 461 -3.42 0.99 -4.69
C ASP A 461 -4.49 1.52 -3.72
N PHE A 462 -4.06 2.24 -2.70
CA PHE A 462 -4.95 2.94 -1.78
C PHE A 462 -5.90 3.90 -2.51
N LEU A 463 -5.37 4.70 -3.44
CA LEU A 463 -6.19 5.64 -4.23
C LEU A 463 -7.19 4.91 -5.14
N ASP A 464 -6.81 3.78 -5.74
CA ASP A 464 -7.72 2.99 -6.56
C ASP A 464 -8.86 2.36 -5.78
N ARG A 465 -8.60 1.96 -4.54
CA ARG A 465 -9.61 1.34 -3.67
C ARG A 465 -10.55 2.37 -3.01
N VAL A 466 -10.05 3.56 -2.75
CA VAL A 466 -10.77 4.55 -1.93
C VAL A 466 -11.34 5.69 -2.74
N ALA A 467 -10.61 6.25 -3.73
CA ALA A 467 -11.00 7.50 -4.37
C ALA A 467 -12.12 7.31 -5.42
N SER A 468 -13.16 8.15 -5.34
CA SER A 468 -14.20 8.28 -6.37
C SER A 468 -13.83 9.31 -7.46
N MET A 469 -12.92 10.21 -7.15
CA MET A 469 -12.31 11.15 -8.10
C MET A 469 -10.87 11.48 -7.69
N THR A 470 -10.03 11.79 -8.66
CA THR A 470 -8.61 12.11 -8.46
C THR A 470 -8.31 13.49 -9.01
N VAL A 471 -7.66 14.33 -8.19
CA VAL A 471 -7.17 15.67 -8.55
C VAL A 471 -5.67 15.60 -8.74
N MET A 472 -5.23 15.75 -9.98
CA MET A 472 -3.83 15.64 -10.37
C MET A 472 -3.18 17.01 -10.56
N ALA A 473 -2.00 17.22 -9.97
CA ALA A 473 -1.16 18.38 -10.24
C ALA A 473 -0.41 18.20 -11.56
N GLU A 474 -0.82 18.94 -12.60
CA GLU A 474 -0.26 18.86 -13.95
C GLU A 474 1.02 19.69 -14.17
N GLY A 475 1.47 20.38 -13.15
CA GLY A 475 2.59 21.33 -13.22
C GLY A 475 2.14 22.78 -13.38
N ASP A 476 3.06 23.73 -13.21
CA ASP A 476 2.84 25.18 -13.34
C ASP A 476 1.63 25.72 -12.56
N GLY A 477 1.27 25.08 -11.44
CA GLY A 477 0.13 25.42 -10.61
C GLY A 477 -1.23 25.01 -11.17
N ARG A 478 -1.27 24.18 -12.21
CA ARG A 478 -2.50 23.64 -12.78
C ARG A 478 -2.87 22.32 -12.14
N PHE A 479 -4.14 22.17 -11.83
CA PHE A 479 -4.71 20.93 -11.31
C PHE A 479 -5.88 20.51 -12.20
N ALA A 480 -5.92 19.24 -12.57
CA ALA A 480 -6.99 18.63 -13.34
C ALA A 480 -7.75 17.60 -12.49
N VAL A 481 -9.04 17.45 -12.75
CA VAL A 481 -9.92 16.50 -12.04
C VAL A 481 -10.27 15.36 -12.97
N TYR A 482 -10.09 14.14 -12.48
CA TYR A 482 -10.37 12.91 -13.19
C TYR A 482 -11.38 12.08 -12.39
N ALA A 483 -12.25 11.35 -13.06
CA ALA A 483 -13.16 10.41 -12.41
C ALA A 483 -12.43 9.13 -12.03
N GLY A 484 -12.75 8.57 -10.86
CA GLY A 484 -12.16 7.31 -10.38
C GLY A 484 -10.83 7.45 -9.65
N GLY A 485 -10.16 6.32 -9.46
CA GLY A 485 -8.89 6.18 -8.76
C GLY A 485 -7.67 6.59 -9.59
N TYR A 486 -6.50 6.14 -9.15
CA TYR A 486 -5.24 6.43 -9.85
C TYR A 486 -5.16 5.76 -11.24
N SER A 487 -5.57 4.51 -11.34
CA SER A 487 -5.56 3.77 -12.61
C SER A 487 -6.50 4.38 -13.63
N ASP A 488 -7.69 4.82 -13.20
CA ASP A 488 -8.66 5.50 -14.05
C ASP A 488 -8.13 6.85 -14.55
N MET A 489 -7.46 7.61 -13.66
CA MET A 489 -6.79 8.86 -14.03
C MET A 489 -5.72 8.62 -15.10
N VAL A 490 -4.86 7.59 -14.92
CA VAL A 490 -3.81 7.26 -15.90
C VAL A 490 -4.42 6.87 -17.24
N ALA A 491 -5.50 6.08 -17.25
CA ALA A 491 -6.20 5.69 -18.47
C ALA A 491 -6.81 6.90 -19.22
N GLN A 492 -7.43 7.83 -18.47
CA GLN A 492 -8.02 9.06 -19.04
C GLN A 492 -6.95 10.06 -19.55
N ARG A 493 -5.80 10.10 -18.88
CA ARG A 493 -4.69 11.00 -19.25
C ARG A 493 -3.82 10.46 -20.37
N GLY A 494 -3.78 9.15 -20.56
CA GLY A 494 -2.93 8.46 -21.55
C GLY A 494 -1.45 8.34 -21.16
N GLU A 495 -1.02 8.93 -20.02
CA GLU A 495 0.35 8.86 -19.48
C GLU A 495 0.35 8.89 -17.95
N GLY A 496 1.32 8.21 -17.30
CA GLY A 496 1.56 8.31 -15.85
C GLY A 496 2.05 9.69 -15.41
N VAL A 497 2.39 9.84 -14.12
CA VAL A 497 2.81 11.11 -13.50
C VAL A 497 4.26 11.44 -13.88
N ARG A 498 4.55 11.74 -15.15
CA ARG A 498 5.89 12.17 -15.55
C ARG A 498 6.12 13.65 -15.23
N LYS A 499 7.29 13.98 -14.64
CA LYS A 499 7.78 15.36 -14.62
C LYS A 499 7.96 15.82 -16.07
N THR A 500 7.18 16.80 -16.51
CA THR A 500 7.51 17.58 -17.68
C THR A 500 8.78 18.36 -17.39
N ALA A 501 9.92 17.80 -17.75
CA ALA A 501 11.17 18.55 -17.78
C ALA A 501 10.96 19.75 -18.72
N ALA A 502 11.07 20.95 -18.18
CA ALA A 502 11.05 22.16 -18.99
C ALA A 502 12.12 22.05 -20.07
N LYS A 503 11.72 21.85 -21.31
CA LYS A 503 12.62 21.95 -22.46
C LYS A 503 13.10 23.37 -22.56
N PRO A 504 14.43 23.62 -22.69
CA PRO A 504 14.93 24.93 -23.01
C PRO A 504 14.31 25.37 -24.34
N ALA A 505 13.79 26.59 -24.38
CA ALA A 505 13.20 27.17 -25.55
C ALA A 505 14.27 27.36 -26.67
N GLU A 506 14.37 26.42 -27.60
CA GLU A 506 15.04 26.65 -28.88
C GLU A 506 14.16 27.54 -29.77
N LYS A 507 14.65 28.73 -30.00
CA LYS A 507 14.11 29.64 -31.01
C LYS A 507 14.30 29.02 -32.42
N LYS A 508 13.26 28.36 -32.94
CA LYS A 508 13.24 27.99 -34.37
C LYS A 508 12.63 29.13 -35.20
N LYS A 509 13.44 29.57 -36.16
CA LYS A 509 13.05 30.52 -37.21
C LYS A 509 11.90 29.93 -38.03
N VAL A 510 10.89 30.74 -38.25
CA VAL A 510 9.72 30.46 -39.07
C VAL A 510 10.13 30.54 -40.55
N GLY A 511 9.97 29.44 -41.27
CA GLY A 511 9.91 29.42 -42.73
C GLY A 511 8.55 28.81 -43.13
N PRO A 512 7.86 29.30 -44.13
CA PRO A 512 6.50 28.92 -44.43
C PRO A 512 6.46 27.57 -45.15
N ALA A 513 5.87 26.55 -44.56
CA ALA A 513 5.56 25.30 -45.22
C ALA A 513 4.05 25.20 -45.50
N LYS A 514 3.77 24.95 -46.77
CA LYS A 514 2.45 24.80 -47.38
C LYS A 514 1.62 23.73 -46.67
N ALA A 515 0.41 24.09 -46.33
CA ALA A 515 -0.63 23.17 -45.82
C ALA A 515 -1.00 22.16 -46.94
N ARG A 516 -0.92 20.86 -46.60
CA ARG A 516 -1.62 19.80 -47.31
C ARG A 516 -2.94 19.53 -46.54
N PRO A 517 -4.07 19.35 -47.24
CA PRO A 517 -5.35 19.13 -46.57
C PRO A 517 -5.38 17.77 -45.87
N ALA A 518 -5.82 17.79 -44.61
CA ALA A 518 -6.11 16.58 -43.83
C ALA A 518 -7.28 15.85 -44.50
N SER A 519 -7.07 14.60 -44.88
CA SER A 519 -8.13 13.70 -45.31
C SER A 519 -8.98 13.38 -44.09
N SER A 520 -10.27 13.68 -44.16
CA SER A 520 -11.28 13.25 -43.17
C SER A 520 -11.26 11.73 -43.07
N ALA A 521 -10.70 11.20 -41.99
CA ALA A 521 -10.75 9.77 -41.68
C ALA A 521 -12.20 9.42 -41.35
N LYS A 522 -12.89 8.73 -42.27
CA LYS A 522 -14.21 8.15 -42.07
C LYS A 522 -14.04 6.72 -41.55
N LEU A 523 -14.90 6.28 -40.63
CA LEU A 523 -14.98 4.87 -40.23
C LEU A 523 -15.06 3.95 -41.45
N SER A 524 -14.28 2.86 -41.44
CA SER A 524 -14.32 1.84 -42.49
C SER A 524 -15.74 1.27 -42.63
N PHE A 525 -16.08 0.80 -43.83
CA PHE A 525 -17.38 0.13 -44.05
C PHE A 525 -17.56 -1.10 -43.14
N THR A 526 -16.47 -1.83 -42.92
CA THR A 526 -16.45 -2.99 -42.01
C THR A 526 -16.70 -2.58 -40.56
N ASP A 527 -16.08 -1.47 -40.09
CA ASP A 527 -16.27 -0.96 -38.72
C ASP A 527 -17.72 -0.50 -38.48
N ARG A 528 -18.34 0.16 -39.48
CA ARG A 528 -19.76 0.57 -39.41
C ARG A 528 -20.72 -0.60 -39.43
N HIS A 529 -20.42 -1.63 -40.20
CA HIS A 529 -21.23 -2.86 -40.20
C HIS A 529 -21.13 -3.59 -38.88
N ALA A 530 -19.91 -3.73 -38.31
CA ALA A 530 -19.68 -4.35 -37.02
C ALA A 530 -20.40 -3.59 -35.88
N LEU A 531 -20.33 -2.27 -35.83
CA LEU A 531 -21.07 -1.45 -34.86
C LEU A 531 -22.58 -1.68 -34.89
N LYS A 532 -23.15 -1.99 -36.04
CA LYS A 532 -24.58 -2.25 -36.20
C LYS A 532 -24.97 -3.66 -35.80
N THR A 533 -24.11 -4.65 -36.01
CA THR A 533 -24.42 -6.07 -35.82
C THR A 533 -23.99 -6.65 -34.48
N LEU A 534 -22.95 -6.09 -33.86
CA LEU A 534 -22.44 -6.56 -32.57
C LEU A 534 -23.48 -6.47 -31.43
N PRO A 535 -24.28 -5.40 -31.27
CA PRO A 535 -25.29 -5.35 -30.20
C PRO A 535 -26.32 -6.49 -30.27
N ASP A 536 -26.76 -6.84 -31.48
CA ASP A 536 -27.73 -7.93 -31.68
C ASP A 536 -27.08 -9.30 -31.36
N ARG A 537 -25.79 -9.46 -31.67
CA ARG A 537 -25.03 -10.67 -31.41
C ARG A 537 -24.76 -10.84 -29.92
N ILE A 538 -24.38 -9.76 -29.21
CA ILE A 538 -24.22 -9.73 -27.77
C ILE A 538 -25.53 -10.07 -27.06
N ALA A 539 -26.67 -9.51 -27.53
CA ALA A 539 -28.00 -9.81 -26.99
C ALA A 539 -28.41 -11.27 -27.21
N ALA A 540 -28.00 -11.89 -28.33
CA ALA A 540 -28.22 -13.32 -28.59
C ALA A 540 -27.39 -14.20 -27.64
N LEU A 541 -26.08 -13.88 -27.46
CA LEU A 541 -25.20 -14.60 -26.54
C LEU A 541 -25.70 -14.52 -25.09
N ASN A 542 -26.16 -13.34 -24.65
CA ASN A 542 -26.73 -13.17 -23.31
C ASN A 542 -27.97 -14.06 -23.08
N ARG A 543 -28.84 -14.25 -24.10
CA ARG A 543 -29.99 -15.16 -23.99
C ARG A 543 -29.55 -16.62 -23.90
N GLU A 544 -28.52 -17.02 -24.67
CA GLU A 544 -28.01 -18.39 -24.60
C GLU A 544 -27.32 -18.66 -23.25
N ILE A 545 -26.55 -17.70 -22.72
CA ILE A 545 -25.91 -17.77 -21.39
C ILE A 545 -26.99 -17.93 -20.30
N ALA A 546 -28.06 -17.14 -20.33
CA ALA A 546 -29.14 -17.23 -19.36
C ALA A 546 -29.86 -18.59 -19.41
N ALA A 547 -30.07 -19.16 -20.62
CA ALA A 547 -30.64 -20.48 -20.76
C ALA A 547 -29.73 -21.58 -20.17
N LEU A 548 -28.42 -21.53 -20.46
CA LEU A 548 -27.44 -22.47 -19.90
C LEU A 548 -27.33 -22.36 -18.38
N GLN A 549 -27.37 -21.14 -17.83
CA GLN A 549 -27.39 -20.92 -16.38
C GLN A 549 -28.65 -21.49 -15.72
N THR A 550 -29.79 -21.37 -16.38
CA THR A 550 -31.05 -21.96 -15.90
C THR A 550 -30.97 -23.49 -15.88
N GLU A 551 -30.41 -24.11 -16.93
CA GLU A 551 -30.22 -25.57 -16.97
C GLU A 551 -29.20 -26.05 -15.91
N LEU A 552 -28.11 -25.28 -15.66
CA LEU A 552 -27.10 -25.58 -14.66
C LEU A 552 -27.62 -25.39 -13.23
N SER A 553 -28.65 -24.59 -13.02
CA SER A 553 -29.25 -24.35 -11.70
C SER A 553 -30.12 -25.49 -11.17
N ASP A 554 -30.35 -26.54 -11.96
CA ASP A 554 -31.09 -27.73 -11.52
C ASP A 554 -30.28 -28.55 -10.52
N PRO A 555 -30.71 -28.64 -9.24
CA PRO A 555 -29.95 -29.38 -8.21
C PRO A 555 -29.76 -30.86 -8.50
N GLY A 556 -30.64 -31.45 -9.36
CA GLY A 556 -30.59 -32.84 -9.75
C GLY A 556 -29.58 -33.16 -10.85
N LEU A 557 -29.12 -32.17 -11.60
CA LEU A 557 -28.31 -32.37 -12.80
C LEU A 557 -26.92 -32.91 -12.47
N TYR A 558 -26.26 -32.35 -11.43
CA TYR A 558 -24.92 -32.79 -11.00
C TYR A 558 -24.91 -34.20 -10.41
N ALA A 559 -25.95 -34.54 -9.64
CA ALA A 559 -26.08 -35.86 -9.02
C ALA A 559 -26.52 -36.96 -10.03
N GLY A 560 -27.26 -36.59 -11.07
CA GLY A 560 -27.80 -37.52 -12.06
C GLY A 560 -26.91 -37.76 -13.29
N ASP A 561 -26.27 -36.72 -13.79
CA ASP A 561 -25.40 -36.79 -14.99
C ASP A 561 -24.24 -35.78 -14.91
N PRO A 562 -23.13 -36.16 -14.23
CA PRO A 562 -21.96 -35.29 -14.11
C PRO A 562 -21.31 -34.93 -15.46
N ALA A 563 -21.40 -35.79 -16.47
CA ALA A 563 -20.82 -35.56 -17.79
C ALA A 563 -21.60 -34.46 -18.54
N LYS A 564 -22.93 -34.46 -18.42
CA LYS A 564 -23.78 -33.41 -18.99
C LYS A 564 -23.58 -32.07 -18.29
N PHE A 565 -23.41 -32.08 -16.96
CA PHE A 565 -23.10 -30.87 -16.19
C PHE A 565 -21.76 -30.24 -16.64
N ALA A 566 -20.69 -31.03 -16.81
CA ALA A 566 -19.40 -30.57 -17.30
C ALA A 566 -19.51 -29.98 -18.71
N ALA A 567 -20.20 -30.68 -19.64
CA ALA A 567 -20.40 -30.20 -21.01
C ALA A 567 -21.20 -28.88 -21.08
N LEU A 568 -22.21 -28.70 -20.22
CA LEU A 568 -22.97 -27.44 -20.12
C LEU A 568 -22.12 -26.31 -19.52
N SER A 569 -21.27 -26.60 -18.52
CA SER A 569 -20.32 -25.64 -17.94
C SER A 569 -19.28 -25.18 -18.95
N ASP A 570 -18.72 -26.08 -19.75
CA ASP A 570 -17.79 -25.74 -20.83
C ASP A 570 -18.44 -24.85 -21.88
N ARG A 571 -19.66 -25.16 -22.29
CA ARG A 571 -20.44 -24.34 -23.23
C ARG A 571 -20.78 -22.97 -22.64
N LEU A 572 -21.07 -22.86 -21.35
CA LEU A 572 -21.30 -21.60 -20.67
C LEU A 572 -20.04 -20.72 -20.69
N ASN A 573 -18.89 -21.30 -20.40
CA ASN A 573 -17.58 -20.62 -20.42
C ASN A 573 -17.23 -20.13 -21.84
N GLU A 574 -17.43 -20.98 -22.87
CA GLU A 574 -17.19 -20.62 -24.26
C GLU A 574 -18.10 -19.45 -24.72
N LYS A 575 -19.41 -19.50 -24.38
CA LYS A 575 -20.36 -18.43 -24.74
C LYS A 575 -20.08 -17.12 -23.98
N SER A 576 -19.68 -17.21 -22.73
CA SER A 576 -19.27 -16.05 -21.94
C SER A 576 -18.02 -15.37 -22.52
N ALA A 577 -16.98 -16.13 -22.88
CA ALA A 577 -15.80 -15.61 -23.53
C ALA A 577 -16.09 -14.98 -24.89
N ALA A 578 -17.00 -15.56 -25.68
CA ALA A 578 -17.42 -14.98 -26.96
C ALA A 578 -18.16 -13.65 -26.77
N ARG A 579 -19.03 -13.55 -25.75
CA ARG A 579 -19.72 -12.29 -25.41
C ARG A 579 -18.73 -11.21 -25.02
N ASP A 580 -17.79 -11.51 -24.12
CA ASP A 580 -16.81 -10.56 -23.63
C ASP A 580 -15.94 -10.03 -24.78
N ALA A 581 -15.52 -10.88 -25.71
CA ALA A 581 -14.78 -10.47 -26.90
C ALA A 581 -15.59 -9.56 -27.84
N ASP A 582 -16.88 -9.86 -28.03
CA ASP A 582 -17.77 -9.03 -28.84
C ASP A 582 -18.07 -7.67 -28.16
N GLU A 583 -18.19 -7.63 -26.83
CA GLU A 583 -18.35 -6.39 -26.05
C GLU A 583 -17.09 -5.51 -26.12
N GLU A 584 -15.90 -6.07 -25.98
CA GLU A 584 -14.63 -5.33 -26.14
C GLU A 584 -14.49 -4.75 -27.55
N LEU A 585 -14.81 -5.53 -28.58
CA LEU A 585 -14.74 -5.07 -29.95
C LEU A 585 -15.74 -3.95 -30.23
N TRP A 586 -16.97 -4.08 -29.73
CA TRP A 586 -18.00 -3.06 -29.86
C TRP A 586 -17.59 -1.75 -29.19
N LEU A 587 -17.05 -1.83 -27.96
CA LEU A 587 -16.60 -0.67 -27.19
C LEU A 587 -15.45 0.05 -27.92
N ALA A 588 -14.47 -0.71 -28.42
CA ALA A 588 -13.34 -0.14 -29.17
C ALA A 588 -13.79 0.60 -30.46
N LEU A 589 -14.79 0.04 -31.16
CA LEU A 589 -15.34 0.66 -32.37
C LEU A 589 -16.20 1.89 -32.04
N GLU A 590 -16.93 1.89 -30.93
CA GLU A 590 -17.71 3.04 -30.44
C GLU A 590 -16.81 4.19 -30.05
N MET A 591 -15.73 3.92 -29.30
CA MET A 591 -14.71 4.93 -28.97
C MET A 591 -14.05 5.53 -30.23
N LYS A 592 -13.80 4.68 -31.24
CA LYS A 592 -13.25 5.13 -32.53
C LYS A 592 -14.26 6.01 -33.29
N ARG A 593 -15.56 5.73 -33.17
CA ARG A 593 -16.62 6.54 -33.76
C ARG A 593 -16.69 7.91 -33.09
N GLU A 594 -16.72 7.94 -31.76
CA GLU A 594 -16.75 9.20 -31.01
C GLU A 594 -15.52 10.07 -31.27
N ALA A 595 -14.34 9.46 -31.38
CA ALA A 595 -13.11 10.18 -31.73
C ALA A 595 -13.10 10.78 -33.15
N LEU A 596 -13.96 10.30 -34.04
CA LEU A 596 -14.10 10.80 -35.42
C LEU A 596 -15.27 11.78 -35.61
N GLU A 597 -16.23 11.77 -34.69
CA GLU A 597 -17.43 12.64 -34.69
C GLU A 597 -17.28 13.88 -33.79
N GLY A 598 -16.31 13.88 -32.83
CA GLY A 598 -15.96 15.01 -31.96
C GLY A 598 -14.75 15.74 -32.50
#